data_90993e81096e7a2f47b6999c54693b63
#
_entry.id   90993e81096e7a2f47b6999c54693b63
#
_cell.length_a   1.000
_cell.length_b   1.000
_cell.length_c   1.000
_cell.angle_alpha   90.00
_cell.angle_beta   90.00
_cell.angle_gamma   90.00
#
_symmetry.space_group_name_H-M   'P 1'
#
loop_
_entity.id
_entity.type
_entity.pdbx_description
1 polymer ?
#
loop_
_entity_poly.entity_id
_entity_poly.type
_entity_poly.pdbx_seq_one_letter_code
_entity_poly.pdbx_strand_id
1 'polypeptide(L)'
;MSEITITKANFEEEVLLSEKPVLVDFWASWCGPCKMLAPVLHEFADEHAELKVGKVNVDEEMDLAMRFGVSSIPTLILFKNGEAVKTSVGFLPKAQLESFAL
;
A
#
# COMPACT_ATOMS: atom_id res chain seq x y z
N MET A 1 4.25 -4.06 -15.12
CA MET A 1 4.12 -4.27 -13.66
C MET A 1 3.51 -3.07 -13.04
N SER A 2 2.46 -3.30 -12.32
CA SER A 2 1.61 -2.21 -11.83
C SER A 2 1.95 -1.81 -10.39
N GLU A 3 2.81 -2.56 -9.71
CA GLU A 3 3.16 -2.31 -8.31
C GLU A 3 4.56 -1.75 -8.22
N ILE A 4 4.76 -0.80 -7.31
CA ILE A 4 6.02 -0.09 -7.13
C ILE A 4 6.57 -0.45 -5.74
N THR A 5 7.83 -0.83 -5.68
CA THR A 5 8.50 -1.01 -4.39
C THR A 5 8.79 0.37 -3.83
N ILE A 6 8.24 0.65 -2.66
CA ILE A 6 8.40 1.94 -1.98
C ILE A 6 9.45 1.79 -0.89
N THR A 7 10.42 2.68 -0.91
CA THR A 7 11.49 2.75 0.07
C THR A 7 11.58 4.17 0.63
N LYS A 8 12.39 4.35 1.66
CA LYS A 8 12.65 5.67 2.20
C LYS A 8 13.18 6.62 1.11
N ALA A 9 13.97 6.07 0.17
CA ALA A 9 14.59 6.89 -0.88
C ALA A 9 13.59 7.42 -1.90
N ASN A 10 12.52 6.68 -2.21
CA ASN A 10 11.57 7.11 -3.24
C ASN A 10 10.18 7.48 -2.71
N PHE A 11 9.97 7.42 -1.40
CA PHE A 11 8.65 7.65 -0.82
C PHE A 11 8.10 9.03 -1.16
N GLU A 12 8.90 10.07 -1.02
CA GLU A 12 8.44 11.44 -1.30
C GLU A 12 8.00 11.56 -2.76
N GLU A 13 8.84 11.13 -3.68
CA GLU A 13 8.55 11.26 -5.11
C GLU A 13 7.36 10.40 -5.53
N GLU A 14 7.34 9.14 -5.11
CA GLU A 14 6.33 8.21 -5.58
C GLU A 14 4.99 8.33 -4.88
N VAL A 15 4.97 8.77 -3.64
CA VAL A 15 3.75 8.83 -2.83
C VAL A 15 3.31 10.27 -2.57
N LEU A 16 4.17 11.08 -1.97
CA LEU A 16 3.77 12.42 -1.54
C LEU A 16 3.57 13.38 -2.71
N LEU A 17 4.37 13.27 -3.75
CA LEU A 17 4.30 14.14 -4.93
C LEU A 17 3.52 13.52 -6.07
N SER A 18 2.89 12.37 -5.86
CA SER A 18 2.13 11.70 -6.91
C SER A 18 0.89 12.49 -7.29
N GLU A 19 0.66 12.60 -8.60
CA GLU A 19 -0.57 13.22 -9.12
C GLU A 19 -1.75 12.26 -9.07
N LYS A 20 -1.48 10.96 -9.01
CA LYS A 20 -2.51 9.93 -8.86
C LYS A 20 -2.65 9.55 -7.39
N PRO A 21 -3.82 9.08 -6.96
CA PRO A 21 -3.93 8.45 -5.64
C PRO A 21 -2.97 7.27 -5.55
N VAL A 22 -2.44 7.01 -4.36
CA VAL A 22 -1.49 5.92 -4.13
C VAL A 22 -2.01 5.04 -3.00
N LEU A 23 -2.19 3.75 -3.31
CA LEU A 23 -2.54 2.75 -2.31
C LEU A 23 -1.24 2.09 -1.86
N VAL A 24 -0.88 2.24 -0.59
CA VAL A 24 0.37 1.70 -0.04
C VAL A 24 0.07 0.52 0.86
N ASP A 25 0.71 -0.62 0.55
CA ASP A 25 0.61 -1.87 1.31
C ASP A 25 1.86 -2.04 2.17
N PHE A 26 1.69 -2.00 3.49
CA PHE A 26 2.77 -2.29 4.45
C PHE A 26 2.70 -3.78 4.77
N TRP A 27 3.77 -4.53 4.44
CA TRP A 27 3.76 -5.99 4.48
C TRP A 27 5.10 -6.54 4.98
N ALA A 28 5.14 -7.84 5.26
CA ALA A 28 6.38 -8.55 5.56
C ALA A 28 6.31 -9.95 4.96
N SER A 29 7.47 -10.53 4.66
CA SER A 29 7.56 -11.84 4.01
C SER A 29 7.06 -12.99 4.88
N TRP A 30 7.09 -12.83 6.20
CA TRP A 30 6.67 -13.86 7.17
C TRP A 30 5.18 -13.76 7.52
N CYS A 31 4.47 -12.80 6.99
CA CYS A 31 3.09 -12.50 7.35
C CYS A 31 2.12 -13.28 6.46
N GLY A 32 1.35 -14.19 7.05
CA GLY A 32 0.38 -15.02 6.32
C GLY A 32 -0.69 -14.21 5.60
N PRO A 33 -1.41 -13.30 6.31
CA PRO A 33 -2.43 -12.47 5.64
C PRO A 33 -1.84 -11.57 4.54
N CYS A 34 -0.58 -11.13 4.69
CA CYS A 34 0.09 -10.37 3.63
C CYS A 34 0.26 -11.20 2.37
N LYS A 35 0.60 -12.48 2.53
CA LYS A 35 0.76 -13.39 1.39
C LYS A 35 -0.57 -13.65 0.71
N MET A 36 -1.67 -13.68 1.46
CA MET A 36 -3.01 -13.83 0.88
C MET A 36 -3.44 -12.57 0.13
N LEU A 37 -3.04 -11.41 0.63
CA LEU A 37 -3.40 -10.14 0.00
C LEU A 37 -2.61 -9.89 -1.28
N ALA A 38 -1.39 -10.37 -1.38
CA ALA A 38 -0.50 -10.07 -2.51
C ALA A 38 -1.13 -10.34 -3.88
N PRO A 39 -1.72 -11.53 -4.16
CA PRO A 39 -2.33 -11.75 -5.46
C PRO A 39 -3.58 -10.89 -5.71
N VAL A 40 -4.34 -10.60 -4.66
CA VAL A 40 -5.51 -9.72 -4.77
C VAL A 40 -5.07 -8.31 -5.15
N LEU A 41 -4.03 -7.82 -4.49
CA LEU A 41 -3.51 -6.49 -4.74
C LEU A 41 -2.88 -6.39 -6.13
N HIS A 42 -2.20 -7.44 -6.57
CA HIS A 42 -1.61 -7.50 -7.91
C HIS A 42 -2.71 -7.39 -8.98
N GLU A 43 -3.77 -8.16 -8.84
CA GLU A 43 -4.90 -8.12 -9.77
C GLU A 43 -5.56 -6.75 -9.77
N PHE A 44 -5.75 -6.18 -8.57
CA PHE A 44 -6.32 -4.83 -8.42
C PHE A 44 -5.46 -3.79 -9.16
N ALA A 45 -4.15 -3.86 -8.96
CA ALA A 45 -3.22 -2.90 -9.58
C ALA A 45 -3.27 -2.98 -11.11
N ASP A 46 -3.39 -4.19 -11.65
CA ASP A 46 -3.46 -4.38 -13.10
C ASP A 46 -4.77 -3.84 -13.68
N GLU A 47 -5.85 -3.85 -12.90
CA GLU A 47 -7.17 -3.42 -13.36
C GLU A 47 -7.44 -1.92 -13.16
N HIS A 48 -6.66 -1.24 -12.33
CA HIS A 48 -6.94 0.15 -11.93
C HIS A 48 -5.73 1.05 -12.13
N ALA A 49 -5.43 1.35 -13.40
CA ALA A 49 -4.29 2.20 -13.75
C ALA A 49 -4.48 3.67 -13.34
N GLU A 50 -5.69 4.04 -12.91
CA GLU A 50 -5.99 5.41 -12.48
C GLU A 50 -5.34 5.74 -11.13
N LEU A 51 -4.83 4.73 -10.41
CA LEU A 51 -4.08 4.95 -9.18
C LEU A 51 -2.78 4.14 -9.20
N LYS A 52 -1.89 4.46 -8.27
CA LYS A 52 -0.66 3.69 -8.06
C LYS A 52 -0.84 2.72 -6.91
N VAL A 53 -0.15 1.60 -6.98
CA VAL A 53 -0.04 0.67 -5.86
C VAL A 53 1.42 0.56 -5.46
N GLY A 54 1.71 0.92 -4.22
CA GLY A 54 3.06 0.86 -3.68
C GLY A 54 3.14 -0.18 -2.57
N LYS A 55 4.30 -0.81 -2.43
CA LYS A 55 4.53 -1.85 -1.42
C LYS A 55 5.72 -1.48 -0.55
N VAL A 56 5.52 -1.47 0.75
CA VAL A 56 6.55 -1.18 1.75
C VAL A 56 6.80 -2.43 2.59
N ASN A 57 8.01 -2.97 2.52
CA ASN A 57 8.43 -4.07 3.39
C ASN A 57 8.81 -3.47 4.75
N VAL A 58 8.03 -3.77 5.79
CA VAL A 58 8.24 -3.14 7.10
C VAL A 58 9.55 -3.54 7.75
N ASP A 59 10.09 -4.71 7.39
CA ASP A 59 11.38 -5.15 7.94
C ASP A 59 12.54 -4.34 7.37
N GLU A 60 12.40 -3.88 6.13
CA GLU A 60 13.44 -3.10 5.45
C GLU A 60 13.23 -1.60 5.59
N GLU A 61 11.99 -1.17 5.83
CA GLU A 61 11.62 0.25 5.89
C GLU A 61 10.92 0.55 7.21
N MET A 62 11.59 0.27 8.31
CA MET A 62 11.03 0.45 9.65
C MET A 62 10.64 1.90 9.92
N ASP A 63 11.43 2.86 9.41
CA ASP A 63 11.15 4.28 9.61
C ASP A 63 9.81 4.67 8.99
N LEU A 64 9.51 4.17 7.79
CA LEU A 64 8.24 4.45 7.14
C LEU A 64 7.07 3.85 7.93
N ALA A 65 7.22 2.60 8.39
CA ALA A 65 6.18 1.95 9.18
C ALA A 65 5.90 2.73 10.46
N MET A 66 6.96 3.18 11.14
CA MET A 66 6.81 3.97 12.37
C MET A 66 6.17 5.33 12.10
N ARG A 67 6.56 5.97 11.00
CA ARG A 67 6.05 7.29 10.63
C ARG A 67 4.53 7.29 10.50
N PHE A 68 3.96 6.20 9.98
CA PHE A 68 2.52 6.10 9.75
C PHE A 68 1.81 5.25 10.80
N GLY A 69 2.49 4.92 11.90
CA GLY A 69 1.87 4.22 13.02
C GLY A 69 1.44 2.80 12.70
N VAL A 70 2.15 2.14 11.78
CA VAL A 70 1.83 0.77 11.38
C VAL A 70 2.29 -0.18 12.48
N SER A 71 1.34 -0.80 13.19
CA SER A 71 1.62 -1.75 14.27
C SER A 71 1.18 -3.17 13.92
N SER A 72 0.31 -3.32 12.95
CA SER A 72 -0.18 -4.63 12.49
C SER A 72 -0.12 -4.67 10.97
N ILE A 73 0.14 -5.83 10.40
CA ILE A 73 0.25 -5.99 8.95
C ILE A 73 -0.66 -7.11 8.46
N PRO A 74 -1.15 -7.03 7.21
CA PRO A 74 -0.97 -5.91 6.30
C PRO A 74 -1.74 -4.68 6.77
N THR A 75 -1.18 -3.50 6.48
CA THR A 75 -1.88 -2.23 6.64
C THR A 75 -1.89 -1.55 5.28
N LEU A 76 -3.08 -1.16 4.85
CA LEU A 76 -3.26 -0.42 3.60
C LEU A 76 -3.55 1.03 3.94
N ILE A 77 -2.81 1.95 3.33
CA ILE A 77 -3.06 3.39 3.50
C ILE A 77 -3.26 3.99 2.12
N LEU A 78 -4.37 4.70 1.95
CA LEU A 78 -4.64 5.41 0.71
C LEU A 78 -4.18 6.85 0.86
N PHE A 79 -3.31 7.28 -0.06
CA PHE A 79 -2.81 8.65 -0.11
C PHE A 79 -3.45 9.38 -1.28
N LYS A 80 -3.88 10.63 -1.04
CA LYS A 80 -4.35 11.53 -2.10
C LYS A 80 -3.73 12.88 -1.87
N ASN A 81 -3.10 13.44 -2.90
CA ASN A 81 -2.48 14.76 -2.84
C ASN A 81 -1.49 14.87 -1.69
N GLY A 82 -0.73 13.81 -1.45
CA GLY A 82 0.30 13.78 -0.43
C GLY A 82 -0.21 13.54 0.99
N GLU A 83 -1.49 13.23 1.17
CA GLU A 83 -2.08 13.02 2.49
C GLU A 83 -2.64 11.61 2.64
N ALA A 84 -2.42 11.01 3.81
CA ALA A 84 -3.02 9.72 4.16
C ALA A 84 -4.49 9.97 4.51
N VAL A 85 -5.40 9.51 3.64
CA VAL A 85 -6.83 9.80 3.80
C VAL A 85 -7.63 8.64 4.35
N LYS A 86 -7.16 7.40 4.20
CA LYS A 86 -7.84 6.20 4.71
C LYS A 86 -6.82 5.15 5.11
N THR A 87 -7.14 4.38 6.14
CA THR A 87 -6.30 3.27 6.60
C THR A 87 -7.17 2.04 6.84
N SER A 88 -6.69 0.88 6.41
CA SER A 88 -7.35 -0.41 6.65
C SER A 88 -6.31 -1.40 7.13
N VAL A 89 -6.61 -2.15 8.19
CA VAL A 89 -5.71 -3.15 8.75
C VAL A 89 -6.28 -4.54 8.48
N GLY A 90 -5.43 -5.43 7.95
CA GLY A 90 -5.81 -6.81 7.69
C GLY A 90 -6.10 -7.08 6.23
N PHE A 91 -6.35 -8.34 5.93
CA PHE A 91 -6.67 -8.80 4.58
C PHE A 91 -8.02 -8.23 4.12
N LEU A 92 -8.09 -7.83 2.85
CA LEU A 92 -9.36 -7.44 2.21
C LEU A 92 -9.54 -8.27 0.93
N PRO A 93 -10.73 -8.88 0.72
CA PRO A 93 -11.08 -9.44 -0.58
C PRO A 93 -11.14 -8.32 -1.63
N LYS A 94 -11.04 -8.68 -2.90
CA LYS A 94 -10.95 -7.71 -3.99
C LYS A 94 -12.09 -6.69 -3.99
N ALA A 95 -13.34 -7.14 -3.81
CA ALA A 95 -14.48 -6.21 -3.82
C ALA A 95 -14.38 -5.18 -2.71
N GLN A 96 -13.91 -5.59 -1.52
CA GLN A 96 -13.75 -4.67 -0.41
C GLN A 96 -12.56 -3.75 -0.61
N LEU A 97 -11.50 -4.26 -1.25
CA LEU A 97 -10.35 -3.45 -1.61
C LEU A 97 -10.76 -2.34 -2.58
N GLU A 98 -11.59 -2.68 -3.57
CA GLU A 98 -12.11 -1.70 -4.52
C GLU A 98 -12.95 -0.63 -3.81
N SER A 99 -13.81 -1.04 -2.90
CA SER A 99 -14.63 -0.10 -2.12
C SER A 99 -13.76 0.82 -1.26
N PHE A 100 -12.66 0.30 -0.74
CA PHE A 100 -11.74 1.08 0.09
C PHE A 100 -10.97 2.11 -0.72
N ALA A 101 -10.47 1.71 -1.88
CA ALA A 101 -9.50 2.50 -2.64
C ALA A 101 -10.13 3.38 -3.72
N LEU A 102 -11.30 3.04 -4.18
CA LEU A 102 -11.99 3.76 -5.24
C LEU A 102 -13.18 4.56 -4.68
#